data_a8ff214dd6d8dfc266e19c56976da247
#
_entry.id   a8ff214dd6d8dfc266e19c56976da247
#
_cell.length_a   1.000
_cell.length_b   1.000
_cell.length_c   1.000
_cell.angle_alpha   90.00
_cell.angle_beta   90.00
_cell.angle_gamma   90.00
#
_symmetry.space_group_name_H-M   'P 1'
#
loop_
_entity.id
_entity.type
_entity.pdbx_description
1 polymer ?
#
loop_
_entity_poly.entity_id
_entity_poly.type
_entity_poly.pdbx_seq_one_letter_code
_entity_poly.pdbx_strand_id
1 'polypeptide(L)'
;MAFAGYLQRRRTGEPVAYILGQQGFWKLDLEVAPHTLIPRPETEMLVEAALELVPAFAPAQVLDLGTGTGAIALALANDRQQWKVTAVDRVPEAVALAERNRQRLQLDNAQVLNSHWFSALEGRQFDLIISNPPYIADADPHLSAGDVRFEPSSALTAGSDGLDDLRTIIADASAHLNADGWLLLEHGYDQGPAVRELLIRHGFERIQTRRDLGEHERITFGCKPC
;
A
#
# COMPACT_ATOMS: atom_id res chain seq x y z
N MET A 1 8.18 30.16 19.02
CA MET A 1 9.43 29.51 18.56
C MET A 1 9.21 28.33 17.63
N ALA A 2 8.20 27.48 17.83
CA ALA A 2 7.94 26.31 16.95
C ALA A 2 7.68 26.65 15.47
N PHE A 3 6.85 27.65 15.18
CA PHE A 3 6.48 28.02 13.80
C PHE A 3 7.68 28.47 12.94
N ALA A 4 8.60 29.23 13.50
CA ALA A 4 9.81 29.66 12.77
C ALA A 4 10.70 28.46 12.39
N GLY A 5 10.78 27.45 13.27
CA GLY A 5 11.49 26.19 12.97
C GLY A 5 10.83 25.41 11.84
N TYR A 6 9.49 25.33 11.82
CA TYR A 6 8.74 24.67 10.74
C TYR A 6 8.95 25.36 9.39
N LEU A 7 8.92 26.69 9.35
CA LEU A 7 9.19 27.47 8.15
C LEU A 7 10.62 27.24 7.63
N GLN A 8 11.62 27.14 8.50
CA GLN A 8 12.99 26.87 8.11
C GLN A 8 13.13 25.49 7.47
N ARG A 9 12.55 24.44 8.05
CA ARG A 9 12.51 23.09 7.50
C ARG A 9 11.81 23.07 6.13
N ARG A 10 10.62 23.71 6.01
CA ARG A 10 9.91 23.79 4.73
C ARG A 10 10.70 24.54 3.66
N ARG A 11 11.47 25.57 4.01
CA ARG A 11 12.35 26.31 3.07
C ARG A 11 13.46 25.43 2.49
N THR A 12 13.88 24.37 3.16
CA THR A 12 14.81 23.35 2.62
C THR A 12 14.11 22.35 1.73
N GLY A 13 12.78 22.44 1.60
CA GLY A 13 11.95 21.57 0.79
C GLY A 13 11.37 20.37 1.53
N GLU A 14 11.59 20.24 2.86
CA GLU A 14 11.11 19.10 3.64
C GLU A 14 9.57 19.01 3.57
N PRO A 15 8.99 17.81 3.34
CA PRO A 15 7.55 17.61 3.28
C PRO A 15 6.83 18.07 4.54
N VAL A 16 5.68 18.74 4.37
CA VAL A 16 4.89 19.23 5.51
C VAL A 16 4.49 18.10 6.45
N ALA A 17 4.17 16.93 5.90
CA ALA A 17 3.83 15.74 6.68
C ALA A 17 4.97 15.34 7.63
N TYR A 18 6.23 15.34 7.15
CA TYR A 18 7.39 15.04 8.02
C TYR A 18 7.68 16.14 9.02
N ILE A 19 7.42 17.41 8.67
CA ILE A 19 7.57 18.54 9.59
C ILE A 19 6.58 18.41 10.75
N LEU A 20 5.35 18.04 10.47
CA LEU A 20 4.28 17.88 11.45
C LEU A 20 4.30 16.50 12.13
N GLY A 21 4.95 15.49 11.53
CA GLY A 21 4.99 14.12 12.01
C GLY A 21 3.67 13.36 11.82
N GLN A 22 2.75 13.90 11.01
CA GLN A 22 1.44 13.28 10.78
C GLN A 22 0.89 13.59 9.39
N GLN A 23 0.03 12.69 8.89
CA GLN A 23 -0.66 12.79 7.60
C GLN A 23 -2.06 12.19 7.73
N GLY A 24 -3.06 12.91 7.22
CA GLY A 24 -4.41 12.39 7.05
C GLY A 24 -4.46 11.36 5.93
N PHE A 25 -5.14 10.24 6.14
CA PHE A 25 -5.44 9.25 5.12
C PHE A 25 -6.77 8.59 5.45
N TRP A 26 -7.69 8.55 4.46
CA TRP A 26 -9.05 8.05 4.68
C TRP A 26 -9.73 8.82 5.82
N LYS A 27 -10.12 8.13 6.87
CA LYS A 27 -10.74 8.70 8.09
C LYS A 27 -9.76 8.78 9.26
N LEU A 28 -8.47 8.62 9.02
CA LEU A 28 -7.45 8.47 10.05
C LEU A 28 -6.40 9.58 9.96
N ASP A 29 -5.87 9.98 11.11
CA ASP A 29 -4.62 10.74 11.20
C ASP A 29 -3.50 9.80 11.57
N LEU A 30 -2.49 9.63 10.70
CA LEU A 30 -1.40 8.68 10.88
C LEU A 30 -0.10 9.39 11.23
N GLU A 31 0.69 8.83 12.14
CA GLU A 31 2.09 9.21 12.28
C GLU A 31 2.82 8.85 10.99
N VAL A 32 3.72 9.74 10.56
CA VAL A 32 4.61 9.54 9.41
C VAL A 32 6.05 9.81 9.79
N ALA A 33 6.98 9.16 9.11
CA ALA A 33 8.41 9.30 9.36
C ALA A 33 9.21 9.09 8.06
N PRO A 34 10.46 9.62 7.97
CA PRO A 34 11.25 9.58 6.73
C PRO A 34 11.66 8.18 6.22
N HIS A 35 11.28 7.12 6.88
CA HIS A 35 11.53 5.74 6.47
C HIS A 35 10.31 5.05 5.84
N THR A 36 9.23 5.80 5.59
CA THR A 36 8.03 5.32 4.89
C THR A 36 7.58 6.34 3.85
N LEU A 37 6.84 5.87 2.85
CA LEU A 37 6.08 6.74 1.95
C LEU A 37 5.07 7.56 2.75
N ILE A 38 4.91 8.83 2.42
CA ILE A 38 3.80 9.65 2.93
C ILE A 38 2.51 9.16 2.23
N PRO A 39 1.45 8.76 2.96
CA PRO A 39 0.20 8.31 2.35
C PRO A 39 -0.34 9.29 1.31
N ARG A 40 -0.73 8.77 0.14
CA ARG A 40 -1.24 9.55 -1.00
C ARG A 40 -2.76 9.43 -1.10
N PRO A 41 -3.46 10.50 -1.52
CA PRO A 41 -4.91 10.44 -1.73
C PRO A 41 -5.33 9.35 -2.74
N GLU A 42 -4.54 9.14 -3.80
CA GLU A 42 -4.81 8.14 -4.83
C GLU A 42 -4.84 6.72 -4.29
N THR A 43 -4.05 6.43 -3.24
CA THR A 43 -4.02 5.14 -2.56
C THR A 43 -5.34 4.81 -1.84
N GLU A 44 -6.17 5.81 -1.52
CA GLU A 44 -7.51 5.60 -0.96
C GLU A 44 -8.43 4.80 -1.91
N MET A 45 -8.16 4.82 -3.22
CA MET A 45 -8.86 3.98 -4.20
C MET A 45 -8.71 2.49 -3.95
N LEU A 46 -7.58 2.04 -3.38
CA LEU A 46 -7.41 0.64 -2.95
C LEU A 46 -8.36 0.30 -1.80
N VAL A 47 -8.52 1.21 -0.84
CA VAL A 47 -9.46 1.05 0.28
C VAL A 47 -10.89 0.97 -0.23
N GLU A 48 -11.29 1.90 -1.12
CA GLU A 48 -12.62 1.91 -1.72
C GLU A 48 -12.91 0.59 -2.46
N ALA A 49 -12.00 0.18 -3.35
CA ALA A 49 -12.15 -1.06 -4.11
C ALA A 49 -12.29 -2.29 -3.21
N ALA A 50 -11.48 -2.37 -2.15
CA ALA A 50 -11.54 -3.46 -1.17
C ALA A 50 -12.90 -3.52 -0.46
N LEU A 51 -13.42 -2.36 -0.03
CA LEU A 51 -14.71 -2.25 0.65
C LEU A 51 -15.91 -2.59 -0.24
N GLU A 52 -15.78 -2.41 -1.57
CA GLU A 52 -16.80 -2.77 -2.55
C GLU A 52 -16.78 -4.27 -2.92
N LEU A 53 -15.57 -4.85 -3.05
CA LEU A 53 -15.39 -6.24 -3.50
C LEU A 53 -15.81 -7.26 -2.45
N VAL A 54 -15.64 -6.94 -1.17
CA VAL A 54 -16.00 -7.84 -0.06
C VAL A 54 -17.27 -7.33 0.63
N PRO A 55 -18.34 -8.17 0.75
CA PRO A 55 -19.59 -7.75 1.36
C PRO A 55 -19.43 -7.19 2.77
N ALA A 56 -20.18 -6.13 3.09
CA ALA A 56 -19.99 -5.32 4.30
C ALA A 56 -20.02 -6.11 5.63
N PHE A 57 -20.79 -7.20 5.68
CA PHE A 57 -20.97 -8.02 6.89
C PHE A 57 -20.24 -9.38 6.83
N ALA A 58 -19.53 -9.66 5.74
CA ALA A 58 -18.73 -10.87 5.64
C ALA A 58 -17.42 -10.72 6.43
N PRO A 59 -17.02 -11.71 7.24
CA PRO A 59 -15.67 -11.76 7.77
C PRO A 59 -14.68 -11.98 6.62
N ALA A 60 -13.50 -11.38 6.72
CA ALA A 60 -12.45 -11.57 5.73
C ALA A 60 -11.06 -11.58 6.38
N GLN A 61 -10.17 -12.39 5.81
CA GLN A 61 -8.73 -12.36 6.06
C GLN A 61 -8.10 -11.44 5.02
N VAL A 62 -7.51 -10.34 5.44
CA VAL A 62 -6.96 -9.31 4.55
C VAL A 62 -5.46 -9.18 4.78
N LEU A 63 -4.69 -9.04 3.71
CA LEU A 63 -3.25 -8.81 3.73
C LEU A 63 -2.91 -7.50 3.03
N ASP A 64 -2.17 -6.64 3.70
CA ASP A 64 -1.55 -5.43 3.15
C ASP A 64 -0.04 -5.65 3.05
N LEU A 65 0.49 -5.66 1.82
CA LEU A 65 1.90 -5.88 1.51
C LEU A 65 2.63 -4.55 1.30
N GLY A 66 3.73 -4.34 2.03
CA GLY A 66 4.46 -3.07 2.00
C GLY A 66 3.68 -1.96 2.70
N THR A 67 3.21 -2.24 3.91
CA THR A 67 2.21 -1.40 4.61
C THR A 67 2.70 0.01 4.97
N GLY A 68 4.00 0.25 5.02
CA GLY A 68 4.59 1.56 5.36
C GLY A 68 4.10 2.10 6.70
N THR A 69 3.28 3.14 6.67
CA THR A 69 2.66 3.74 7.86
C THR A 69 1.50 2.93 8.44
N GLY A 70 1.07 1.87 7.74
CA GLY A 70 -0.15 1.13 8.03
C GLY A 70 -1.40 1.71 7.36
N ALA A 71 -1.27 2.64 6.42
CA ALA A 71 -2.37 3.45 5.90
C ALA A 71 -3.54 2.59 5.38
N ILE A 72 -3.29 1.67 4.45
CA ILE A 72 -4.32 0.81 3.86
C ILE A 72 -4.88 -0.15 4.91
N ALA A 73 -4.00 -0.88 5.59
CA ALA A 73 -4.40 -1.89 6.58
C ALA A 73 -5.27 -1.30 7.70
N LEU A 74 -4.86 -0.16 8.26
CA LEU A 74 -5.57 0.46 9.38
C LEU A 74 -6.88 1.12 8.94
N ALA A 75 -6.95 1.67 7.72
CA ALA A 75 -8.20 2.17 7.16
C ALA A 75 -9.24 1.04 7.01
N LEU A 76 -8.82 -0.12 6.49
CA LEU A 76 -9.69 -1.29 6.35
C LEU A 76 -10.10 -1.87 7.71
N ALA A 77 -9.18 -1.98 8.65
CA ALA A 77 -9.46 -2.45 10.01
C ALA A 77 -10.44 -1.53 10.74
N ASN A 78 -10.33 -0.22 10.55
CA ASN A 78 -11.23 0.77 11.12
C ASN A 78 -12.66 0.64 10.55
N ASP A 79 -12.80 0.47 9.24
CA ASP A 79 -14.11 0.42 8.59
C ASP A 79 -14.79 -0.95 8.66
N ARG A 80 -14.04 -2.04 8.94
CA ARG A 80 -14.51 -3.42 8.97
C ARG A 80 -14.01 -4.15 10.21
N GLN A 81 -14.66 -3.96 11.34
CA GLN A 81 -14.28 -4.54 12.62
C GLN A 81 -14.27 -6.09 12.64
N GLN A 82 -15.04 -6.74 11.75
CA GLN A 82 -15.08 -8.19 11.60
C GLN A 82 -13.97 -8.75 10.70
N TRP A 83 -13.22 -7.89 9.99
CA TRP A 83 -12.08 -8.33 9.21
C TRP A 83 -10.87 -8.56 10.12
N LYS A 84 -10.04 -9.52 9.76
CA LYS A 84 -8.72 -9.71 10.36
C LYS A 84 -7.68 -9.22 9.37
N VAL A 85 -7.06 -8.10 9.67
CA VAL A 85 -6.11 -7.45 8.78
C VAL A 85 -4.69 -7.78 9.23
N THR A 86 -3.90 -8.30 8.31
CA THR A 86 -2.46 -8.50 8.49
C THR A 86 -1.74 -7.49 7.61
N ALA A 87 -0.87 -6.70 8.22
CA ALA A 87 -0.01 -5.74 7.55
C ALA A 87 1.44 -6.22 7.61
N VAL A 88 2.15 -6.18 6.51
CA VAL A 88 3.57 -6.57 6.50
C VAL A 88 4.45 -5.52 5.83
N ASP A 89 5.67 -5.38 6.33
CA ASP A 89 6.71 -4.57 5.72
C ASP A 89 8.09 -5.19 5.95
N ARG A 90 9.00 -4.99 4.99
CA ARG A 90 10.38 -5.49 5.11
C ARG A 90 11.27 -4.60 6.00
N VAL A 91 10.88 -3.31 6.15
CA VAL A 91 11.65 -2.31 6.91
C VAL A 91 11.19 -2.32 8.37
N PRO A 92 12.05 -2.70 9.33
CA PRO A 92 11.67 -2.79 10.75
C PRO A 92 11.13 -1.48 11.33
N GLU A 93 11.65 -0.34 10.88
CA GLU A 93 11.19 1.00 11.29
C GLU A 93 9.78 1.31 10.78
N ALA A 94 9.43 0.84 9.57
CA ALA A 94 8.06 0.93 9.05
C ALA A 94 7.09 0.05 9.86
N VAL A 95 7.49 -1.18 10.16
CA VAL A 95 6.73 -2.09 11.06
C VAL A 95 6.47 -1.44 12.42
N ALA A 96 7.51 -0.85 13.03
CA ALA A 96 7.36 -0.18 14.32
C ALA A 96 6.45 1.05 14.24
N LEU A 97 6.48 1.80 13.12
CA LEU A 97 5.61 2.95 12.89
C LEU A 97 4.15 2.52 12.70
N ALA A 98 3.90 1.54 11.85
CA ALA A 98 2.56 1.00 11.62
C ALA A 98 1.96 0.42 12.92
N GLU A 99 2.77 -0.27 13.73
CA GLU A 99 2.33 -0.80 15.02
C GLU A 99 1.99 0.33 16.02
N ARG A 100 2.75 1.44 16.06
CA ARG A 100 2.38 2.61 16.88
C ARG A 100 1.06 3.23 16.41
N ASN A 101 0.87 3.36 15.09
CA ASN A 101 -0.39 3.85 14.53
C ASN A 101 -1.56 2.93 14.91
N ARG A 102 -1.38 1.61 14.78
CA ARG A 102 -2.39 0.61 15.18
C ARG A 102 -2.80 0.76 16.65
N GLN A 103 -1.81 0.84 17.55
CA GLN A 103 -2.05 0.98 18.99
C GLN A 103 -2.75 2.30 19.34
N ARG A 104 -2.31 3.41 18.75
CA ARG A 104 -2.91 4.73 18.94
C ARG A 104 -4.38 4.78 18.49
N LEU A 105 -4.70 4.07 17.41
CA LEU A 105 -6.06 3.96 16.86
C LEU A 105 -6.88 2.84 17.52
N GLN A 106 -6.31 2.05 18.41
CA GLN A 106 -6.96 0.94 19.13
C GLN A 106 -7.60 -0.10 18.20
N LEU A 107 -6.90 -0.47 17.12
CA LEU A 107 -7.39 -1.42 16.12
C LEU A 107 -6.90 -2.84 16.44
N ASP A 108 -7.64 -3.55 17.30
CA ASP A 108 -7.28 -4.90 17.76
C ASP A 108 -7.50 -5.99 16.70
N ASN A 109 -8.24 -5.70 15.64
CA ASN A 109 -8.47 -6.57 14.50
C ASN A 109 -7.38 -6.47 13.42
N ALA A 110 -6.33 -5.68 13.65
CA ALA A 110 -5.14 -5.58 12.82
C ALA A 110 -3.90 -6.13 13.55
N GLN A 111 -2.95 -6.70 12.81
CA GLN A 111 -1.61 -7.08 13.29
C GLN A 111 -0.55 -6.62 12.30
N VAL A 112 0.62 -6.25 12.78
CA VAL A 112 1.75 -5.82 11.94
C VAL A 112 2.91 -6.78 12.12
N LEU A 113 3.51 -7.26 11.03
CA LEU A 113 4.60 -8.23 11.03
C LEU A 113 5.76 -7.75 10.17
N ASN A 114 6.98 -8.13 10.52
CA ASN A 114 8.12 -7.93 9.64
C ASN A 114 8.19 -9.08 8.61
N SER A 115 8.08 -8.75 7.33
CA SER A 115 8.13 -9.71 6.22
C SER A 115 8.56 -9.03 4.93
N HIS A 116 9.38 -9.69 4.15
CA HIS A 116 9.58 -9.33 2.75
C HIS A 116 8.52 -10.05 1.93
N TRP A 117 7.51 -9.31 1.49
CA TRP A 117 6.30 -9.81 0.83
C TRP A 117 5.70 -10.99 1.62
N PHE A 118 5.67 -12.18 1.07
CA PHE A 118 5.05 -13.37 1.65
C PHE A 118 5.96 -14.21 2.55
N SER A 119 7.24 -13.84 2.74
CA SER A 119 8.25 -14.71 3.36
C SER A 119 7.95 -15.16 4.81
N ALA A 120 7.18 -14.39 5.57
CA ALA A 120 6.76 -14.75 6.94
C ALA A 120 5.31 -15.27 7.00
N LEU A 121 4.69 -15.60 5.85
CA LEU A 121 3.27 -15.92 5.74
C LEU A 121 3.03 -17.35 5.22
N GLU A 122 4.00 -18.25 5.36
CA GLU A 122 3.88 -19.63 4.91
C GLU A 122 2.61 -20.30 5.46
N GLY A 123 1.86 -20.96 4.58
CA GLY A 123 0.60 -21.65 4.92
C GLY A 123 -0.59 -20.74 5.23
N ARG A 124 -0.44 -19.41 5.19
CA ARG A 124 -1.53 -18.48 5.38
C ARG A 124 -2.22 -18.15 4.06
N GLN A 125 -3.54 -18.07 4.11
CA GLN A 125 -4.37 -17.68 2.96
C GLN A 125 -5.29 -16.52 3.33
N PHE A 126 -5.62 -15.70 2.33
CA PHE A 126 -6.37 -14.46 2.48
C PHE A 126 -7.49 -14.38 1.45
N ASP A 127 -8.55 -13.68 1.80
CA ASP A 127 -9.66 -13.38 0.90
C ASP A 127 -9.34 -12.14 0.03
N LEU A 128 -8.42 -11.31 0.54
CA LEU A 128 -8.02 -10.07 -0.11
C LEU A 128 -6.53 -9.80 0.16
N ILE A 129 -5.76 -9.60 -0.89
CA ILE A 129 -4.37 -9.13 -0.84
C ILE A 129 -4.31 -7.77 -1.52
N ILE A 130 -3.73 -6.78 -0.83
CA ILE A 130 -3.63 -5.41 -1.30
C ILE A 130 -2.19 -4.95 -1.21
N SER A 131 -1.73 -4.15 -2.16
CA SER A 131 -0.42 -3.52 -2.10
C SER A 131 -0.39 -2.19 -2.86
N ASN A 132 0.30 -1.22 -2.27
CA ASN A 132 0.90 -0.10 -2.98
C ASN A 132 2.43 -0.31 -2.95
N PRO A 133 2.99 -1.13 -3.85
CA PRO A 133 4.42 -1.44 -3.86
C PRO A 133 5.21 -0.29 -4.51
N PRO A 134 6.54 -0.24 -4.36
CA PRO A 134 7.37 0.59 -5.20
C PRO A 134 7.11 0.29 -6.69
N TYR A 135 7.00 1.34 -7.51
CA TYR A 135 6.71 1.19 -8.94
C TYR A 135 7.42 2.22 -9.84
N ILE A 136 8.35 2.99 -9.30
CA ILE A 136 9.11 3.98 -10.08
C ILE A 136 10.37 3.30 -10.65
N ALA A 137 10.70 3.57 -11.92
CA ALA A 137 11.94 3.10 -12.51
C ALA A 137 13.16 3.77 -11.86
N ASP A 138 14.26 3.03 -11.68
CA ASP A 138 15.46 3.51 -10.97
C ASP A 138 16.07 4.79 -11.57
N ALA A 139 15.90 5.01 -12.88
CA ALA A 139 16.42 6.18 -13.58
C ALA A 139 15.40 7.30 -13.77
N ASP A 140 14.23 7.23 -13.13
CA ASP A 140 13.18 8.23 -13.32
C ASP A 140 13.59 9.59 -12.72
N PRO A 141 13.57 10.69 -13.51
CA PRO A 141 13.94 12.02 -13.03
C PRO A 141 13.05 12.55 -11.91
N HIS A 142 11.82 12.06 -11.75
CA HIS A 142 10.92 12.48 -10.67
C HIS A 142 11.44 12.12 -9.27
N LEU A 143 12.34 11.13 -9.14
CA LEU A 143 12.96 10.75 -7.86
C LEU A 143 13.76 11.89 -7.22
N SER A 144 14.27 12.83 -8.01
CA SER A 144 15.03 14.00 -7.53
C SER A 144 14.18 15.26 -7.36
N ALA A 145 12.87 15.20 -7.63
CA ALA A 145 11.99 16.35 -7.65
C ALA A 145 11.03 16.40 -6.44
N GLY A 146 10.62 17.62 -6.08
CA GLY A 146 9.56 17.85 -5.08
C GLY A 146 9.83 17.22 -3.73
N ASP A 147 8.76 16.71 -3.12
CA ASP A 147 8.77 16.05 -1.81
C ASP A 147 9.33 14.62 -1.87
N VAL A 148 9.23 13.95 -3.04
CA VAL A 148 9.67 12.57 -3.29
C VAL A 148 11.15 12.36 -2.93
N ARG A 149 12.02 13.35 -3.20
CA ARG A 149 13.46 13.28 -2.86
C ARG A 149 13.78 13.10 -1.37
N PHE A 150 12.81 13.29 -0.49
CA PHE A 150 12.94 13.10 0.97
C PHE A 150 12.43 11.72 1.42
N GLU A 151 11.75 11.00 0.55
CA GLU A 151 11.21 9.70 0.84
C GLU A 151 12.23 8.60 0.55
N PRO A 152 12.18 7.45 1.25
CA PRO A 152 13.18 6.41 1.07
C PRO A 152 13.06 5.77 -0.32
N SER A 153 14.17 5.61 -1.03
CA SER A 153 14.20 4.99 -2.35
C SER A 153 13.58 3.58 -2.34
N SER A 154 13.73 2.86 -1.22
CA SER A 154 13.17 1.53 -1.03
C SER A 154 11.63 1.48 -1.02
N ALA A 155 10.96 2.61 -0.87
CA ALA A 155 9.51 2.75 -0.95
C ALA A 155 9.05 3.32 -2.31
N LEU A 156 9.99 3.63 -3.21
CA LEU A 156 9.73 4.32 -4.47
C LEU A 156 10.11 3.47 -5.69
N THR A 157 11.31 2.84 -5.69
CA THR A 157 11.89 2.26 -6.90
C THR A 157 11.80 0.75 -6.94
N ALA A 158 11.53 0.21 -8.15
CA ALA A 158 11.40 -1.22 -8.41
C ALA A 158 12.05 -1.62 -9.76
N GLY A 159 13.36 -1.46 -9.84
CA GLY A 159 14.14 -1.89 -10.99
C GLY A 159 14.07 -0.94 -12.19
N SER A 160 14.55 -1.42 -13.34
CA SER A 160 14.75 -0.58 -14.52
C SER A 160 13.47 -0.08 -15.19
N ASP A 161 12.35 -0.76 -15.01
CA ASP A 161 11.04 -0.41 -15.56
C ASP A 161 9.96 -0.20 -14.48
N GLY A 162 10.34 -0.28 -13.19
CA GLY A 162 9.45 -0.07 -12.06
C GLY A 162 8.47 -1.24 -11.81
N LEU A 163 8.66 -2.41 -12.41
CA LEU A 163 7.70 -3.51 -12.32
C LEU A 163 8.20 -4.70 -11.47
N ASP A 164 9.42 -4.67 -10.93
CA ASP A 164 10.02 -5.84 -10.29
C ASP A 164 9.22 -6.31 -9.06
N ASP A 165 8.77 -5.38 -8.21
CA ASP A 165 7.96 -5.71 -7.04
C ASP A 165 6.56 -6.19 -7.43
N LEU A 166 5.94 -5.57 -8.43
CA LEU A 166 4.65 -6.00 -8.99
C LEU A 166 4.73 -7.42 -9.56
N ARG A 167 5.80 -7.75 -10.30
CA ARG A 167 6.04 -9.12 -10.82
C ARG A 167 6.15 -10.12 -9.69
N THR A 168 6.92 -9.81 -8.65
CA THR A 168 7.12 -10.67 -7.48
C THR A 168 5.80 -10.93 -6.75
N ILE A 169 5.05 -9.87 -6.46
CA ILE A 169 3.77 -9.98 -5.75
C ILE A 169 2.76 -10.80 -6.55
N ILE A 170 2.59 -10.51 -7.85
CA ILE A 170 1.63 -11.21 -8.70
C ILE A 170 1.96 -12.70 -8.83
N ALA A 171 3.27 -13.04 -8.97
CA ALA A 171 3.71 -14.42 -9.10
C ALA A 171 3.34 -15.27 -7.87
N ASP A 172 3.49 -14.72 -6.67
CA ASP A 172 3.32 -15.45 -5.42
C ASP A 172 1.88 -15.37 -4.85
N ALA A 173 1.10 -14.35 -5.26
CA ALA A 173 -0.20 -14.05 -4.66
C ALA A 173 -1.18 -15.21 -4.73
N SER A 174 -1.23 -15.97 -5.83
CA SER A 174 -2.15 -17.11 -6.00
C SER A 174 -1.98 -18.18 -4.92
N ALA A 175 -0.77 -18.42 -4.43
CA ALA A 175 -0.51 -19.39 -3.37
C ALA A 175 -1.06 -18.94 -2.01
N HIS A 176 -1.27 -17.64 -1.85
CA HIS A 176 -1.73 -17.00 -0.61
C HIS A 176 -3.18 -16.49 -0.67
N LEU A 177 -3.88 -16.67 -1.79
CA LEU A 177 -5.29 -16.33 -1.91
C LEU A 177 -6.17 -17.55 -1.74
N ASN A 178 -7.29 -17.39 -1.04
CA ASN A 178 -8.42 -18.31 -1.08
C ASN A 178 -9.01 -18.36 -2.50
N ALA A 179 -9.80 -19.39 -2.79
CA ALA A 179 -10.63 -19.42 -4.00
C ALA A 179 -11.55 -18.19 -4.02
N ASP A 180 -11.75 -17.59 -5.18
CA ASP A 180 -12.46 -16.31 -5.37
C ASP A 180 -11.85 -15.09 -4.62
N GLY A 181 -10.68 -15.23 -4.05
CA GLY A 181 -9.95 -14.12 -3.41
C GLY A 181 -9.42 -13.10 -4.42
N TRP A 182 -9.21 -11.88 -3.98
CA TRP A 182 -8.84 -10.75 -4.82
C TRP A 182 -7.42 -10.26 -4.54
N LEU A 183 -6.69 -9.89 -5.60
CA LEU A 183 -5.44 -9.15 -5.56
C LEU A 183 -5.66 -7.74 -6.09
N LEU A 184 -5.35 -6.70 -5.29
CA LEU A 184 -5.46 -5.29 -5.63
C LEU A 184 -4.09 -4.63 -5.59
N LEU A 185 -3.71 -3.93 -6.65
CA LEU A 185 -2.39 -3.34 -6.81
C LEU A 185 -2.48 -1.89 -7.28
N GLU A 186 -1.79 -0.98 -6.60
CA GLU A 186 -1.49 0.35 -7.13
C GLU A 186 -0.28 0.24 -8.07
N HIS A 187 -0.23 1.10 -9.09
CA HIS A 187 0.85 1.14 -10.08
C HIS A 187 0.99 2.53 -10.72
N GLY A 188 2.07 2.76 -11.43
CA GLY A 188 2.28 3.97 -12.22
C GLY A 188 1.21 4.15 -13.30
N TYR A 189 0.96 5.40 -13.67
CA TYR A 189 -0.12 5.79 -14.58
C TYR A 189 -0.05 5.14 -15.98
N ASP A 190 1.12 4.71 -16.39
CA ASP A 190 1.42 4.06 -17.69
C ASP A 190 1.63 2.55 -17.58
N GLN A 191 1.61 1.99 -16.37
CA GLN A 191 1.88 0.57 -16.11
C GLN A 191 0.64 -0.33 -16.16
N GLY A 192 -0.57 0.23 -16.21
CA GLY A 192 -1.83 -0.54 -16.21
C GLY A 192 -1.87 -1.69 -17.23
N PRO A 193 -1.49 -1.49 -18.51
CA PRO A 193 -1.45 -2.58 -19.49
C PRO A 193 -0.52 -3.72 -19.08
N ALA A 194 0.68 -3.42 -18.56
CA ALA A 194 1.65 -4.42 -18.12
C ALA A 194 1.15 -5.21 -16.90
N VAL A 195 0.52 -4.52 -15.94
CA VAL A 195 -0.06 -5.17 -14.75
C VAL A 195 -1.22 -6.11 -15.13
N ARG A 196 -2.10 -5.69 -16.04
CA ARG A 196 -3.17 -6.57 -16.56
C ARG A 196 -2.60 -7.81 -17.24
N GLU A 197 -1.57 -7.65 -18.08
CA GLU A 197 -0.91 -8.78 -18.74
C GLU A 197 -0.28 -9.75 -17.72
N LEU A 198 0.38 -9.24 -16.69
CA LEU A 198 0.94 -10.05 -15.61
C LEU A 198 -0.15 -10.84 -14.89
N LEU A 199 -1.26 -10.21 -14.52
CA LEU A 199 -2.39 -10.88 -13.87
C LEU A 199 -2.97 -11.98 -14.75
N ILE A 200 -3.19 -11.73 -16.05
CA ILE A 200 -3.69 -12.74 -17.00
C ILE A 200 -2.74 -13.94 -17.07
N ARG A 201 -1.43 -13.69 -17.20
CA ARG A 201 -0.41 -14.77 -17.28
C ARG A 201 -0.36 -15.64 -16.02
N HIS A 202 -0.71 -15.08 -14.86
CA HIS A 202 -0.76 -15.81 -13.59
C HIS A 202 -2.15 -16.36 -13.25
N GLY A 203 -3.07 -16.37 -14.23
CA GLY A 203 -4.37 -17.04 -14.11
C GLY A 203 -5.42 -16.26 -13.33
N PHE A 204 -5.24 -14.97 -13.10
CA PHE A 204 -6.27 -14.13 -12.52
C PHE A 204 -7.37 -13.83 -13.54
N GLU A 205 -8.60 -13.76 -13.07
CA GLU A 205 -9.81 -13.46 -13.84
C GLU A 205 -10.47 -12.16 -13.35
N ARG A 206 -11.56 -11.76 -14.00
CA ARG A 206 -12.33 -10.56 -13.63
C ARG A 206 -11.47 -9.31 -13.44
N ILE A 207 -10.41 -9.18 -14.25
CA ILE A 207 -9.41 -8.11 -14.14
C ILE A 207 -10.05 -6.77 -14.50
N GLN A 208 -9.86 -5.78 -13.64
CA GLN A 208 -10.34 -4.42 -13.82
C GLN A 208 -9.24 -3.42 -13.46
N THR A 209 -9.26 -2.27 -14.14
CA THR A 209 -8.40 -1.12 -13.83
C THR A 209 -9.27 0.08 -13.53
N ARG A 210 -8.94 0.83 -12.49
CA ARG A 210 -9.61 2.09 -12.14
C ARG A 210 -8.68 3.27 -12.34
N ARG A 211 -9.30 4.41 -12.67
CA ARG A 211 -8.60 5.68 -12.88
C ARG A 211 -8.82 6.60 -11.70
N ASP A 212 -7.78 7.40 -11.40
CA ASP A 212 -7.88 8.49 -10.44
C ASP A 212 -8.70 9.68 -10.97
N LEU A 213 -8.87 10.71 -10.15
CA LEU A 213 -9.58 11.93 -10.54
C LEU A 213 -8.89 12.69 -11.70
N GLY A 214 -7.63 12.40 -11.99
CA GLY A 214 -6.88 12.91 -13.13
C GLY A 214 -7.02 12.07 -14.38
N GLU A 215 -7.93 11.07 -14.41
CA GLU A 215 -8.14 10.12 -15.51
C GLU A 215 -6.93 9.22 -15.81
N HIS A 216 -5.97 9.11 -14.88
CA HIS A 216 -4.84 8.21 -15.00
C HIS A 216 -5.16 6.84 -14.41
N GLU A 217 -4.79 5.76 -15.10
CA GLU A 217 -4.87 4.41 -14.56
C GLU A 217 -4.01 4.32 -13.30
N ARG A 218 -4.59 3.86 -12.19
CA ARG A 218 -3.92 3.91 -10.89
C ARG A 218 -3.94 2.60 -10.14
N ILE A 219 -5.06 1.89 -10.15
CA ILE A 219 -5.15 0.59 -9.50
C ILE A 219 -5.66 -0.45 -10.49
N THR A 220 -5.09 -1.66 -10.40
CA THR A 220 -5.58 -2.82 -11.15
C THR A 220 -5.78 -3.98 -10.18
N PHE A 221 -6.87 -4.69 -10.33
CA PHE A 221 -7.18 -5.84 -9.50
C PHE A 221 -7.74 -7.00 -10.32
N GLY A 222 -7.55 -8.21 -9.79
CA GLY A 222 -8.02 -9.44 -10.38
C GLY A 222 -8.41 -10.47 -9.31
N CYS A 223 -9.24 -11.41 -9.68
CA CYS A 223 -9.73 -12.48 -8.83
C CYS A 223 -9.01 -13.78 -9.13
N LYS A 224 -8.60 -14.51 -8.09
CA LYS A 224 -8.17 -15.90 -8.23
C LYS A 224 -9.39 -16.75 -8.49
N PRO A 225 -9.46 -17.55 -9.59
CA PRO A 225 -10.57 -18.46 -9.82
C PRO A 225 -10.65 -19.57 -8.74
N CYS A 226 -11.82 -20.24 -8.70
CA CYS A 226 -12.07 -21.40 -7.83
C CYS A 226 -11.15 -22.60 -8.13
#